data_9c6c5b49205d605ffffd56ee5095a48d
#
_entry.id   9c6c5b49205d605ffffd56ee5095a48d
#
_cell.length_a   1.000
_cell.length_b   1.000
_cell.length_c   1.000
_cell.angle_alpha   90.00
_cell.angle_beta   90.00
_cell.angle_gamma   90.00
#
_symmetry.space_group_name_H-M   'P 1'
#
loop_
_entity.id
_entity.type
_entity.pdbx_description
1 polymer ?
#
loop_
_entity_poly.entity_id
_entity_poly.type
_entity_poly.pdbx_seq_one_letter_code
_entity_poly.pdbx_strand_id
1 'polypeptide(L)'
;HGDFGGNTQQKDSSFTTNYFHLFPTIALQYGLTSEHLFQLSYGRRITRPNYGDLNPFTYIFDDYTHEGGNTKLHPSFSDNIELGYVYRDWFQTVLFFSHTDDAIMKSYREQEGRRIYVMPQNLSSYVQTGMRVHAANLSPVSFWKVNLTAIGIYNNYGWTEQGQKMKNRMFTPIFGCMNQFAFTSVWSAELSANYNGRMAYGQATVHPALEVNVGIQKKMFRNRCTVTLFAKDVFNTNYQKVDIQSPGVQAFVDERHNKRVLGIAFAWRFQKGSETKESRRKKEIDETKRVNL
;
A
#
# COMPACT_ATOMS: atom_id res chain seq x y z
N HIS A 1 37.43 -30.83 10.27
CA HIS A 1 36.72 -31.50 11.37
C HIS A 1 36.96 -30.67 12.63
N GLY A 2 35.99 -29.93 13.06
CA GLY A 2 35.92 -29.27 14.34
C GLY A 2 34.53 -29.53 14.90
N ASP A 3 34.46 -30.43 15.89
CA ASP A 3 33.28 -30.72 16.68
C ASP A 3 33.02 -29.52 17.60
N PHE A 4 31.95 -28.78 17.33
CA PHE A 4 31.34 -27.88 18.30
C PHE A 4 30.20 -28.62 19.00
N GLY A 5 30.54 -29.34 20.08
CA GLY A 5 29.59 -29.89 21.02
C GLY A 5 29.02 -28.78 21.92
N GLY A 6 27.94 -28.16 21.53
CA GLY A 6 27.12 -27.31 22.37
C GLY A 6 25.88 -28.08 22.81
N ASN A 7 25.87 -28.59 24.04
CA ASN A 7 24.67 -29.13 24.69
C ASN A 7 23.72 -27.96 24.99
N THR A 8 22.89 -27.57 24.04
CA THR A 8 21.68 -26.81 24.29
C THR A 8 20.53 -27.81 24.38
N GLN A 9 20.01 -28.04 25.59
CA GLN A 9 18.69 -28.64 25.75
C GLN A 9 17.67 -27.73 25.12
N GLN A 10 17.46 -27.91 23.84
CA GLN A 10 16.40 -27.26 23.08
C GLN A 10 15.10 -27.97 23.52
N LYS A 11 14.35 -27.30 24.40
CA LYS A 11 13.00 -27.71 24.74
C LYS A 11 12.18 -27.47 23.47
N ASP A 12 11.93 -28.52 22.70
CA ASP A 12 11.00 -28.48 21.57
C ASP A 12 9.61 -28.17 22.11
N SER A 13 9.25 -26.90 22.11
CA SER A 13 7.88 -26.45 22.37
C SER A 13 7.14 -26.36 21.06
N SER A 14 6.50 -27.46 20.66
CA SER A 14 5.55 -27.43 19.54
C SER A 14 4.23 -26.84 20.02
N PHE A 15 3.85 -25.70 19.48
CA PHE A 15 2.53 -25.13 19.68
C PHE A 15 1.62 -25.58 18.53
N THR A 16 0.62 -26.39 18.85
CA THR A 16 -0.44 -26.75 17.92
C THR A 16 -1.70 -26.00 18.31
N THR A 17 -2.09 -25.03 17.50
CA THR A 17 -3.34 -24.31 17.71
C THR A 17 -4.32 -24.69 16.59
N ASN A 18 -5.39 -25.39 16.94
CA ASN A 18 -6.47 -25.71 16.03
C ASN A 18 -7.58 -24.68 16.21
N TYR A 19 -7.90 -23.97 15.15
CA TYR A 19 -9.03 -23.03 15.11
C TYR A 19 -9.84 -23.21 13.84
N PHE A 20 -11.15 -23.07 13.97
CA PHE A 20 -12.07 -23.04 12.85
C PHE A 20 -12.70 -21.66 12.77
N HIS A 21 -12.52 -20.99 11.65
CA HIS A 21 -13.13 -19.68 11.38
C HIS A 21 -13.75 -19.67 9.98
N LEU A 22 -14.90 -19.04 9.88
CA LEU A 22 -15.56 -18.76 8.60
C LEU A 22 -15.04 -17.45 8.03
N PHE A 23 -14.78 -17.44 6.72
CA PHE A 23 -14.32 -16.27 5.96
C PHE A 23 -15.31 -15.94 4.84
N PRO A 24 -16.51 -15.44 5.19
CA PRO A 24 -17.51 -15.11 4.18
C PRO A 24 -17.02 -13.96 3.32
N THR A 25 -17.38 -14.02 2.04
CA THR A 25 -17.17 -12.94 1.07
C THR A 25 -18.44 -12.77 0.27
N ILE A 26 -18.93 -11.54 0.18
CA ILE A 26 -20.12 -11.16 -0.58
C ILE A 26 -19.73 -10.02 -1.49
N ALA A 27 -20.12 -10.10 -2.76
CA ALA A 27 -19.95 -9.02 -3.71
C ALA A 27 -21.23 -8.89 -4.53
N LEU A 28 -21.80 -7.70 -4.54
CA LEU A 28 -23.01 -7.35 -5.28
C LEU A 28 -22.69 -6.21 -6.23
N GLN A 29 -23.18 -6.30 -7.46
CA GLN A 29 -23.05 -5.23 -8.44
C GLN A 29 -24.43 -4.94 -9.03
N TYR A 30 -24.75 -3.66 -9.14
CA TYR A 30 -26.00 -3.19 -9.70
C TYR A 30 -25.74 -2.09 -10.72
N GLY A 31 -25.97 -2.40 -11.98
CA GLY A 31 -25.95 -1.44 -13.08
C GLY A 31 -27.30 -0.73 -13.19
N LEU A 32 -27.38 0.51 -12.75
CA LEU A 32 -28.60 1.32 -12.90
C LEU A 32 -28.83 1.67 -14.38
N THR A 33 -27.77 1.98 -15.07
CA THR A 33 -27.71 2.22 -16.53
C THR A 33 -26.37 1.69 -17.05
N SER A 34 -26.13 1.80 -18.36
CA SER A 34 -24.82 1.50 -18.96
C SER A 34 -23.68 2.41 -18.44
N GLU A 35 -24.02 3.52 -17.79
CA GLU A 35 -23.05 4.51 -17.31
C GLU A 35 -22.89 4.52 -15.79
N HIS A 36 -23.84 3.97 -15.04
CA HIS A 36 -23.90 4.00 -13.58
C HIS A 36 -23.84 2.61 -12.98
N LEU A 37 -22.76 2.31 -12.29
CA LEU A 37 -22.55 1.05 -11.62
C LEU A 37 -22.36 1.24 -10.10
N PHE A 38 -23.15 0.56 -9.31
CA PHE A 38 -23.01 0.46 -7.86
C PHE A 38 -22.40 -0.90 -7.48
N GLN A 39 -21.54 -0.90 -6.48
CA GLN A 39 -20.85 -2.08 -5.99
C GLN A 39 -20.92 -2.11 -4.47
N LEU A 40 -21.28 -3.24 -3.90
CA LEU A 40 -21.24 -3.47 -2.46
C LEU A 40 -20.43 -4.73 -2.22
N SER A 41 -19.43 -4.65 -1.37
CA SER A 41 -18.66 -5.81 -0.97
C SER A 41 -18.52 -5.90 0.54
N TYR A 42 -18.49 -7.12 1.03
CA TYR A 42 -18.13 -7.48 2.39
C TYR A 42 -17.15 -8.66 2.33
N GLY A 43 -16.15 -8.65 3.18
CA GLY A 43 -15.24 -9.77 3.31
C GLY A 43 -14.56 -9.82 4.66
N ARG A 44 -14.57 -11.01 5.26
CA ARG A 44 -13.78 -11.33 6.46
C ARG A 44 -12.46 -11.95 6.05
N ARG A 45 -11.36 -11.49 6.64
CA ARG A 45 -10.01 -11.94 6.32
C ARG A 45 -9.21 -12.25 7.57
N ILE A 46 -8.21 -13.13 7.43
CA ILE A 46 -7.21 -13.44 8.44
C ILE A 46 -5.85 -12.94 7.99
N THR A 47 -5.12 -12.31 8.89
CA THR A 47 -3.69 -12.01 8.73
C THR A 47 -2.91 -12.81 9.77
N ARG A 48 -2.05 -13.72 9.32
CA ARG A 48 -1.18 -14.50 10.19
C ARG A 48 0.12 -13.76 10.43
N PRO A 49 0.73 -13.89 11.64
CA PRO A 49 2.08 -13.39 11.86
C PRO A 49 3.04 -13.98 10.82
N ASN A 50 3.97 -13.18 10.33
CA ASN A 50 5.03 -13.70 9.49
C ASN A 50 6.13 -14.38 10.34
N TYR A 51 6.98 -15.19 9.73
CA TYR A 51 8.04 -15.91 10.46
C TYR A 51 9.06 -14.97 11.12
N GLY A 52 9.34 -13.82 10.51
CA GLY A 52 10.21 -12.80 11.10
C GLY A 52 9.62 -12.22 12.39
N ASP A 53 8.29 -11.97 12.39
CA ASP A 53 7.60 -11.46 13.58
C ASP A 53 7.57 -12.46 14.74
N LEU A 54 7.67 -13.75 14.46
CA LEU A 54 7.69 -14.83 15.45
C LEU A 54 9.11 -15.20 15.94
N ASN A 55 10.14 -14.69 15.26
CA ASN A 55 11.53 -15.05 15.56
C ASN A 55 11.95 -14.49 16.93
N PRO A 56 12.30 -15.34 17.93
CA PRO A 56 12.63 -14.88 19.28
C PRO A 56 13.99 -14.19 19.38
N PHE A 57 14.79 -14.19 18.33
CA PHE A 57 16.10 -13.57 18.36
C PHE A 57 15.99 -12.05 18.39
N THR A 58 16.82 -11.42 19.21
CA THR A 58 16.93 -9.97 19.31
C THR A 58 18.04 -9.49 18.38
N TYR A 59 17.71 -8.52 17.54
CA TYR A 59 18.64 -7.82 16.69
C TYR A 59 18.99 -6.48 17.36
N ILE A 60 20.28 -6.20 17.48
CA ILE A 60 20.77 -4.89 17.93
C ILE A 60 20.85 -4.00 16.72
N PHE A 61 19.96 -3.01 16.64
CA PHE A 61 19.93 -2.06 15.53
C PHE A 61 20.98 -0.95 15.76
N ASP A 62 21.03 -0.43 16.99
CA ASP A 62 22.05 0.49 17.50
C ASP A 62 22.16 0.34 19.02
N ASP A 63 22.98 1.19 19.68
CA ASP A 63 23.20 1.15 21.13
C ASP A 63 21.94 1.41 21.96
N TYR A 64 20.92 2.00 21.34
CA TYR A 64 19.68 2.42 21.99
C TYR A 64 18.44 1.66 21.50
N THR A 65 18.54 0.96 20.37
CA THR A 65 17.39 0.30 19.74
C THR A 65 17.64 -1.17 19.51
N HIS A 66 16.84 -2.00 20.13
CA HIS A 66 16.82 -3.43 19.94
C HIS A 66 15.50 -3.83 19.27
N GLU A 67 15.52 -4.75 18.31
CA GLU A 67 14.35 -5.27 17.65
C GLU A 67 14.30 -6.80 17.80
N GLY A 68 13.12 -7.35 18.12
CA GLY A 68 12.92 -8.78 18.22
C GLY A 68 11.51 -9.19 17.82
N GLY A 69 11.31 -10.47 17.57
CA GLY A 69 9.98 -10.99 17.31
C GLY A 69 9.25 -11.38 18.60
N ASN A 70 8.02 -11.83 18.43
CA ASN A 70 7.12 -12.22 19.51
C ASN A 70 6.46 -13.56 19.20
N THR A 71 6.91 -14.61 19.86
CA THR A 71 6.36 -15.95 19.67
C THR A 71 4.92 -16.12 20.17
N LYS A 72 4.39 -15.13 20.90
CA LYS A 72 3.02 -15.12 21.42
C LYS A 72 2.02 -14.46 20.48
N LEU A 73 2.45 -14.05 19.29
CA LEU A 73 1.53 -13.48 18.31
C LEU A 73 0.50 -14.51 17.85
N HIS A 74 -0.72 -14.05 17.75
CA HIS A 74 -1.81 -14.80 17.16
C HIS A 74 -2.36 -14.07 15.91
N PRO A 75 -3.10 -14.78 15.05
CA PRO A 75 -3.68 -14.18 13.86
C PRO A 75 -4.64 -13.04 14.20
N SER A 76 -4.66 -12.01 13.35
CA SER A 76 -5.65 -10.95 13.37
C SER A 76 -6.77 -11.22 12.36
N PHE A 77 -7.96 -10.71 12.65
CA PHE A 77 -9.14 -10.87 11.81
C PHE A 77 -9.69 -9.50 11.44
N SER A 78 -10.01 -9.30 10.17
CA SER A 78 -10.58 -8.03 9.69
C SER A 78 -11.88 -8.25 8.94
N ASP A 79 -12.88 -7.44 9.28
CA ASP A 79 -14.15 -7.31 8.59
C ASP A 79 -14.12 -6.03 7.75
N ASN A 80 -14.33 -6.16 6.44
CA ASN A 80 -14.20 -5.07 5.48
C ASN A 80 -15.50 -4.89 4.73
N ILE A 81 -16.01 -3.66 4.66
CA ILE A 81 -17.20 -3.27 3.90
C ILE A 81 -16.79 -2.16 2.95
N GLU A 82 -17.16 -2.28 1.69
CA GLU A 82 -16.96 -1.23 0.69
C GLU A 82 -18.25 -0.98 -0.09
N LEU A 83 -18.59 0.29 -0.27
CA LEU A 83 -19.65 0.75 -1.14
C LEU A 83 -19.04 1.61 -2.24
N GLY A 84 -19.03 1.09 -3.46
CA GLY A 84 -18.46 1.70 -4.64
C GLY A 84 -19.54 2.28 -5.55
N TYR A 85 -19.20 3.37 -6.22
CA TYR A 85 -19.97 3.93 -7.32
C TYR A 85 -19.02 4.28 -8.45
N VAL A 86 -19.36 3.85 -9.67
CA VAL A 86 -18.62 4.15 -10.90
C VAL A 86 -19.56 4.86 -11.86
N TYR A 87 -19.09 5.99 -12.39
CA TYR A 87 -19.77 6.71 -13.44
C TYR A 87 -18.93 6.71 -14.72
N ARG A 88 -19.41 6.00 -15.71
CA ARG A 88 -18.66 5.73 -16.95
C ARG A 88 -17.29 5.12 -16.63
N ASP A 89 -16.26 5.50 -17.40
CA ASP A 89 -14.88 5.05 -17.27
C ASP A 89 -13.93 6.07 -16.63
N TRP A 90 -14.46 7.24 -16.26
CA TRP A 90 -13.62 8.34 -15.79
C TRP A 90 -13.78 8.68 -14.30
N PHE A 91 -14.89 8.31 -13.64
CA PHE A 91 -15.11 8.65 -12.23
C PHE A 91 -15.47 7.45 -11.40
N GLN A 92 -14.79 7.28 -10.28
CA GLN A 92 -15.07 6.26 -9.28
C GLN A 92 -14.99 6.83 -7.87
N THR A 93 -15.93 6.46 -7.01
CA THR A 93 -15.85 6.72 -5.58
C THR A 93 -16.15 5.46 -4.78
N VAL A 94 -15.47 5.30 -3.63
CA VAL A 94 -15.63 4.16 -2.73
C VAL A 94 -15.66 4.68 -1.30
N LEU A 95 -16.73 4.39 -0.58
CA LEU A 95 -16.78 4.48 0.87
C LEU A 95 -16.32 3.13 1.44
N PHE A 96 -15.45 3.15 2.44
CA PHE A 96 -14.94 1.94 3.04
C PHE A 96 -14.93 2.01 4.56
N PHE A 97 -15.16 0.87 5.16
CA PHE A 97 -15.04 0.62 6.59
C PHE A 97 -14.31 -0.70 6.80
N SER A 98 -13.34 -0.71 7.70
CA SER A 98 -12.60 -1.90 8.11
C SER A 98 -12.47 -1.90 9.64
N HIS A 99 -12.80 -3.02 10.24
CA HIS A 99 -12.53 -3.30 11.64
C HIS A 99 -11.61 -4.51 11.75
N THR A 100 -10.52 -4.36 12.47
CA THR A 100 -9.54 -5.44 12.68
C THR A 100 -9.39 -5.68 14.17
N ASP A 101 -9.67 -6.90 14.60
CA ASP A 101 -9.36 -7.40 15.92
C ASP A 101 -7.93 -7.93 15.96
N ASP A 102 -7.24 -7.71 17.07
CA ASP A 102 -5.90 -8.21 17.34
C ASP A 102 -4.88 -7.83 16.25
N ALA A 103 -4.97 -6.59 15.74
CA ALA A 103 -4.10 -6.09 14.69
C ALA A 103 -2.61 -6.23 15.07
N ILE A 104 -1.82 -6.88 14.22
CA ILE A 104 -0.39 -7.06 14.45
C ILE A 104 0.35 -5.78 14.05
N MET A 105 0.96 -5.11 15.03
CA MET A 105 1.66 -3.84 14.83
C MET A 105 2.94 -3.80 15.66
N LYS A 106 3.94 -3.04 15.21
CA LYS A 106 5.15 -2.76 16.01
C LYS A 106 4.77 -1.97 17.27
N SER A 107 5.25 -2.46 18.41
CA SER A 107 5.15 -1.82 19.72
C SER A 107 6.54 -1.40 20.17
N TYR A 108 6.60 -0.25 20.84
CA TYR A 108 7.83 0.37 21.32
C TYR A 108 7.77 0.43 22.84
N ARG A 109 8.75 -0.16 23.52
CA ARG A 109 8.83 -0.20 24.97
C ARG A 109 10.20 0.25 25.45
N GLU A 110 10.20 0.97 26.56
CA GLU A 110 11.44 1.23 27.26
C GLU A 110 11.94 -0.03 27.94
N GLN A 111 13.23 -0.29 27.81
CA GLN A 111 13.97 -1.34 28.51
C GLN A 111 15.06 -0.70 29.37
N GLU A 112 15.62 -1.44 30.32
CA GLU A 112 16.67 -0.96 31.20
C GLU A 112 17.80 -0.25 30.44
N GLY A 113 18.25 0.91 30.98
CA GLY A 113 19.31 1.70 30.38
C GLY A 113 18.87 2.66 29.28
N ARG A 114 17.57 3.07 29.23
CA ARG A 114 17.02 3.98 28.22
C ARG A 114 17.04 3.40 26.81
N ARG A 115 17.01 2.09 26.67
CA ARG A 115 16.92 1.41 25.38
C ARG A 115 15.47 1.25 24.97
N ILE A 116 15.23 1.36 23.67
CA ILE A 116 13.92 1.09 23.08
C ILE A 116 13.92 -0.33 22.55
N TYR A 117 13.00 -1.13 23.01
CA TYR A 117 12.76 -2.45 22.46
C TYR A 117 11.55 -2.40 21.51
N VAL A 118 11.79 -2.77 20.26
CA VAL A 118 10.77 -2.79 19.21
C VAL A 118 10.37 -4.23 18.97
N MET A 119 9.09 -4.54 19.13
CA MET A 119 8.57 -5.88 18.85
C MET A 119 7.14 -5.84 18.31
N PRO A 120 6.75 -6.76 17.43
CA PRO A 120 5.38 -6.88 16.99
C PRO A 120 4.48 -7.37 18.13
N GLN A 121 3.27 -6.80 18.23
CA GLN A 121 2.24 -7.17 19.20
C GLN A 121 0.85 -7.14 18.57
N ASN A 122 -0.05 -7.92 19.12
CA ASN A 122 -1.46 -7.79 18.80
C ASN A 122 -2.05 -6.58 19.55
N LEU A 123 -2.50 -5.57 18.82
CA LEU A 123 -3.27 -4.46 19.36
C LEU A 123 -4.73 -4.89 19.55
N SER A 124 -5.42 -4.31 20.55
CA SER A 124 -6.81 -4.70 20.86
C SER A 124 -7.76 -4.47 19.70
N SER A 125 -7.63 -3.35 18.99
CA SER A 125 -8.48 -3.04 17.84
C SER A 125 -7.86 -2.02 16.91
N TYR A 126 -8.21 -2.12 15.64
CA TYR A 126 -7.92 -1.12 14.62
C TYR A 126 -9.16 -0.89 13.76
N VAL A 127 -9.63 0.35 13.72
CA VAL A 127 -10.73 0.76 12.84
C VAL A 127 -10.23 1.75 11.83
N GLN A 128 -10.58 1.50 10.57
CA GLN A 128 -10.32 2.38 9.46
C GLN A 128 -11.62 2.67 8.73
N THR A 129 -11.92 3.93 8.50
CA THR A 129 -13.04 4.35 7.67
C THR A 129 -12.64 5.50 6.78
N GLY A 130 -13.27 5.61 5.63
CA GLY A 130 -12.92 6.69 4.72
C GLY A 130 -13.64 6.66 3.39
N MET A 131 -13.19 7.57 2.54
CA MET A 131 -13.68 7.73 1.19
C MET A 131 -12.49 7.85 0.22
N ARG A 132 -12.60 7.18 -0.89
CA ARG A 132 -11.66 7.28 -2.02
C ARG A 132 -12.42 7.80 -3.23
N VAL A 133 -11.88 8.82 -3.86
CA VAL A 133 -12.39 9.38 -5.13
C VAL A 133 -11.27 9.32 -6.16
N HIS A 134 -11.59 8.80 -7.32
CA HIS A 134 -10.68 8.74 -8.45
C HIS A 134 -11.37 9.32 -9.70
N ALA A 135 -10.72 10.25 -10.37
CA ALA A 135 -11.15 10.78 -11.65
C ALA A 135 -10.00 10.62 -12.66
N ALA A 136 -10.26 9.85 -13.71
CA ALA A 136 -9.26 9.48 -14.70
C ALA A 136 -9.57 10.05 -16.07
N ASN A 137 -8.51 10.23 -16.88
CA ASN A 137 -8.63 10.64 -18.28
C ASN A 137 -9.41 11.95 -18.50
N LEU A 138 -9.46 12.82 -17.50
CA LEU A 138 -10.01 14.16 -17.66
C LEU A 138 -9.20 14.89 -18.73
N SER A 139 -9.86 15.47 -19.71
CA SER A 139 -9.22 16.21 -20.82
C SER A 139 -9.73 17.65 -20.86
N PRO A 140 -9.19 18.55 -20.03
CA PRO A 140 -9.61 19.97 -20.05
C PRO A 140 -9.36 20.61 -21.42
N VAL A 141 -8.29 20.18 -22.08
CA VAL A 141 -7.96 20.54 -23.48
C VAL A 141 -7.33 19.32 -24.17
N SER A 142 -7.35 19.31 -25.51
CA SER A 142 -6.98 18.13 -26.31
C SER A 142 -5.56 17.59 -26.08
N PHE A 143 -4.61 18.44 -25.71
CA PHE A 143 -3.22 18.06 -25.46
C PHE A 143 -2.93 17.72 -24.00
N TRP A 144 -3.89 17.89 -23.06
CA TRP A 144 -3.69 17.71 -21.62
C TRP A 144 -4.68 16.70 -21.06
N LYS A 145 -4.15 15.65 -20.42
CA LYS A 145 -4.91 14.66 -19.66
C LYS A 145 -4.54 14.73 -18.20
N VAL A 146 -5.54 14.61 -17.33
CA VAL A 146 -5.38 14.67 -15.88
C VAL A 146 -6.00 13.43 -15.25
N ASN A 147 -5.28 12.84 -14.30
CA ASN A 147 -5.81 11.84 -13.38
C ASN A 147 -5.71 12.41 -11.97
N LEU A 148 -6.80 12.35 -11.21
CA LEU A 148 -6.89 12.84 -9.85
C LEU A 148 -7.28 11.72 -8.91
N THR A 149 -6.66 11.68 -7.76
CA THR A 149 -7.02 10.79 -6.65
C THR A 149 -7.10 11.61 -5.38
N ALA A 150 -8.20 11.46 -4.65
CA ALA A 150 -8.36 12.03 -3.32
C ALA A 150 -8.85 10.94 -2.37
N ILE A 151 -8.18 10.78 -1.22
CA ILE A 151 -8.56 9.80 -0.22
C ILE A 151 -8.57 10.50 1.14
N GLY A 152 -9.68 10.36 1.85
CA GLY A 152 -9.77 10.75 3.24
C GLY A 152 -9.90 9.50 4.10
N ILE A 153 -8.98 9.27 5.01
CA ILE A 153 -8.95 8.10 5.87
C ILE A 153 -8.97 8.53 7.33
N TYR A 154 -9.88 8.00 8.11
CA TYR A 154 -9.85 8.10 9.56
C TYR A 154 -9.38 6.78 10.14
N ASN A 155 -8.22 6.80 10.80
CA ASN A 155 -7.62 5.68 11.50
C ASN A 155 -7.85 5.81 12.99
N ASN A 156 -8.20 4.71 13.67
CA ASN A 156 -8.37 4.63 15.10
C ASN A 156 -7.75 3.33 15.62
N TYR A 157 -6.59 3.45 16.23
CA TYR A 157 -5.86 2.35 16.88
C TYR A 157 -6.14 2.36 18.38
N GLY A 158 -6.43 1.19 18.96
CA GLY A 158 -6.60 0.99 20.39
C GLY A 158 -5.73 -0.14 20.89
N TRP A 159 -5.04 0.06 22.02
CA TRP A 159 -4.25 -0.97 22.69
C TRP A 159 -4.24 -0.77 24.20
N THR A 160 -3.75 -1.76 24.92
CA THR A 160 -3.54 -1.67 26.36
C THR A 160 -2.06 -1.79 26.66
N GLU A 161 -1.50 -0.81 27.35
CA GLU A 161 -0.10 -0.79 27.76
C GLU A 161 -0.04 -0.52 29.27
N GLN A 162 0.67 -1.40 30.01
CA GLN A 162 0.78 -1.31 31.49
C GLN A 162 -0.57 -1.14 32.20
N GLY A 163 -1.63 -1.80 31.68
CA GLY A 163 -2.99 -1.70 32.24
C GLY A 163 -3.78 -0.44 31.85
N GLN A 164 -3.18 0.48 31.11
CA GLN A 164 -3.83 1.69 30.61
C GLN A 164 -4.33 1.53 29.19
N LYS A 165 -5.55 1.99 28.91
CA LYS A 165 -6.11 2.02 27.57
C LYS A 165 -5.56 3.20 26.79
N MET A 166 -4.82 2.91 25.75
CA MET A 166 -4.21 3.89 24.84
C MET A 166 -4.97 3.94 23.51
N LYS A 167 -4.92 5.11 22.86
CA LYS A 167 -5.54 5.31 21.54
C LYS A 167 -4.69 6.27 20.71
N ASN A 168 -4.58 5.97 19.42
CA ASN A 168 -4.04 6.91 18.43
C ASN A 168 -5.06 7.03 17.28
N ARG A 169 -5.59 8.26 17.11
CA ARG A 169 -6.66 8.53 16.14
C ARG A 169 -6.31 9.72 15.28
N MET A 170 -6.50 9.58 13.99
CA MET A 170 -6.17 10.66 13.07
C MET A 170 -6.95 10.54 11.75
N PHE A 171 -7.36 11.69 11.23
CA PHE A 171 -7.80 11.84 9.86
C PHE A 171 -6.59 12.15 8.97
N THR A 172 -6.43 11.39 7.90
CA THR A 172 -5.32 11.49 6.96
C THR A 172 -5.86 11.83 5.58
N PRO A 173 -5.62 13.04 5.04
CA PRO A 173 -5.88 13.34 3.64
C PRO A 173 -4.71 12.83 2.77
N ILE A 174 -5.03 12.24 1.62
CA ILE A 174 -4.07 11.81 0.61
C ILE A 174 -4.54 12.35 -0.73
N PHE A 175 -3.64 13.01 -1.48
CA PHE A 175 -3.94 13.55 -2.80
C PHE A 175 -2.90 13.10 -3.81
N GLY A 176 -3.37 12.64 -4.96
CA GLY A 176 -2.56 12.34 -6.12
C GLY A 176 -3.05 13.11 -7.33
N CYS A 177 -2.13 13.68 -8.09
CA CYS A 177 -2.42 14.35 -9.35
C CYS A 177 -1.36 13.94 -10.37
N MET A 178 -1.81 13.44 -11.51
CA MET A 178 -0.95 13.11 -12.65
C MET A 178 -1.43 13.88 -13.87
N ASN A 179 -0.54 14.69 -14.42
CA ASN A 179 -0.79 15.48 -15.62
C ASN A 179 0.07 14.95 -16.76
N GLN A 180 -0.55 14.69 -17.90
CA GLN A 180 0.12 14.25 -19.12
C GLN A 180 -0.16 15.26 -20.21
N PHE A 181 0.91 15.80 -20.81
CA PHE A 181 0.85 16.79 -21.87
C PHE A 181 1.40 16.18 -23.16
N ALA A 182 0.59 16.15 -24.20
CA ALA A 182 0.97 15.74 -25.55
C ALA A 182 1.04 16.98 -26.46
N PHE A 183 2.14 17.73 -26.39
CA PHE A 183 2.30 18.99 -27.14
C PHE A 183 2.30 18.77 -28.64
N THR A 184 2.93 17.69 -29.09
CA THR A 184 2.99 17.26 -30.49
C THR A 184 2.98 15.73 -30.59
N SER A 185 2.99 15.16 -31.77
CA SER A 185 3.15 13.71 -31.98
C SER A 185 4.48 13.16 -31.47
N VAL A 186 5.49 14.02 -31.25
CA VAL A 186 6.85 13.63 -30.84
C VAL A 186 7.24 14.15 -29.46
N TRP A 187 6.63 15.21 -28.95
CA TRP A 187 6.94 15.79 -27.65
C TRP A 187 5.79 15.59 -26.65
N SER A 188 6.13 15.05 -25.53
CA SER A 188 5.20 14.94 -24.38
C SER A 188 5.93 15.26 -23.07
N ALA A 189 5.16 15.65 -22.07
CA ALA A 189 5.64 15.84 -20.70
C ALA A 189 4.68 15.21 -19.70
N GLU A 190 5.18 14.91 -18.53
CA GLU A 190 4.42 14.43 -17.39
C GLU A 190 4.81 15.23 -16.14
N LEU A 191 3.82 15.58 -15.34
CA LEU A 191 3.96 16.17 -14.02
C LEU A 191 3.08 15.41 -13.06
N SER A 192 3.67 14.78 -12.05
CA SER A 192 2.92 14.13 -10.98
C SER A 192 3.24 14.73 -9.62
N ALA A 193 2.21 14.80 -8.78
CA ALA A 193 2.33 15.24 -7.39
C ALA A 193 1.55 14.26 -6.50
N ASN A 194 2.18 13.76 -5.43
CA ASN A 194 1.57 12.88 -4.45
C ASN A 194 1.79 13.47 -3.06
N TYR A 195 0.72 13.77 -2.37
CA TYR A 195 0.72 14.26 -1.00
C TYR A 195 0.09 13.22 -0.08
N ASN A 196 0.82 12.81 0.93
CA ASN A 196 0.34 12.01 2.05
C ASN A 196 0.29 12.89 3.29
N GLY A 197 -0.90 13.05 3.87
CA GLY A 197 -1.08 13.80 5.11
C GLY A 197 -0.49 13.10 6.32
N ARG A 198 -0.55 13.76 7.47
CA ARG A 198 -0.15 13.16 8.74
C ARG A 198 -1.02 11.94 9.04
N MET A 199 -0.42 10.82 9.49
CA MET A 199 -1.10 9.54 9.64
C MET A 199 -0.77 8.87 10.97
N ALA A 200 -1.80 8.36 11.65
CA ALA A 200 -1.64 7.45 12.77
C ALA A 200 -1.27 6.05 12.26
N TYR A 201 -0.28 5.41 12.89
CA TYR A 201 0.17 4.05 12.59
C TYR A 201 0.54 3.32 13.90
N GLY A 202 -0.42 2.63 14.52
CA GLY A 202 -0.23 2.04 15.84
C GLY A 202 0.16 3.09 16.87
N GLN A 203 1.30 2.89 17.55
CA GLN A 203 1.88 3.83 18.53
C GLN A 203 2.63 5.00 17.88
N ALA A 204 2.79 4.98 16.56
CA ALA A 204 3.53 5.97 15.81
C ALA A 204 2.61 6.96 15.08
N THR A 205 3.15 8.15 14.81
CA THR A 205 2.53 9.15 13.94
C THR A 205 3.51 9.51 12.84
N VAL A 206 3.13 9.25 11.60
CA VAL A 206 3.91 9.57 10.41
C VAL A 206 3.61 10.99 9.97
N HIS A 207 4.64 11.79 9.74
CA HIS A 207 4.52 13.16 9.26
C HIS A 207 4.12 13.23 7.78
N PRO A 208 3.56 14.37 7.34
CA PRO A 208 3.21 14.55 5.94
C PRO A 208 4.43 14.49 5.01
N ALA A 209 4.21 13.97 3.81
CA ALA A 209 5.20 13.95 2.75
C ALA A 209 4.58 14.37 1.42
N LEU A 210 5.34 15.13 0.63
CA LEU A 210 4.98 15.53 -0.73
C LEU A 210 6.06 15.06 -1.68
N GLU A 211 5.67 14.39 -2.76
CA GLU A 211 6.56 14.02 -3.85
C GLU A 211 6.07 14.65 -5.14
N VAL A 212 6.96 15.36 -5.82
CA VAL A 212 6.67 15.94 -7.14
C VAL A 212 7.69 15.42 -8.14
N ASN A 213 7.19 14.84 -9.23
CA ASN A 213 8.00 14.27 -10.30
C ASN A 213 7.68 14.97 -11.61
N VAL A 214 8.69 15.20 -12.43
CA VAL A 214 8.55 15.77 -13.78
C VAL A 214 9.29 14.91 -14.79
N GLY A 215 8.75 14.83 -15.99
CA GLY A 215 9.37 14.13 -17.10
C GLY A 215 9.07 14.82 -18.43
N ILE A 216 10.07 14.83 -19.31
CA ILE A 216 9.90 15.30 -20.70
C ILE A 216 10.38 14.19 -21.61
N GLN A 217 9.57 13.83 -22.58
CA GLN A 217 9.85 12.76 -23.53
C GLN A 217 9.86 13.29 -24.96
N LYS A 218 10.86 12.83 -25.72
CA LYS A 218 10.95 13.06 -27.16
C LYS A 218 11.04 11.74 -27.90
N LYS A 219 10.14 11.57 -28.88
CA LYS A 219 10.17 10.47 -29.84
C LYS A 219 10.92 10.89 -31.10
N MET A 220 11.78 10.04 -31.60
CA MET A 220 12.63 10.30 -32.77
C MET A 220 12.61 9.10 -33.73
N PHE A 221 13.14 9.28 -34.95
CA PHE A 221 13.28 8.21 -35.94
C PHE A 221 11.97 7.46 -36.21
N ARG A 222 10.89 8.19 -36.52
CA ARG A 222 9.53 7.62 -36.72
C ARG A 222 9.08 6.75 -35.55
N ASN A 223 9.25 7.25 -34.30
CA ASN A 223 8.90 6.59 -33.05
C ASN A 223 9.72 5.33 -32.71
N ARG A 224 10.85 5.09 -33.39
CA ARG A 224 11.77 3.98 -33.06
C ARG A 224 12.65 4.29 -31.86
N CYS A 225 12.95 5.55 -31.61
CA CYS A 225 13.76 5.99 -30.49
C CYS A 225 12.90 6.88 -29.59
N THR A 226 12.99 6.68 -28.29
CA THR A 226 12.39 7.52 -27.28
C THR A 226 13.46 7.92 -26.26
N VAL A 227 13.63 9.20 -26.06
CA VAL A 227 14.48 9.77 -24.99
C VAL A 227 13.57 10.41 -23.96
N THR A 228 13.77 10.08 -22.70
CA THR A 228 13.04 10.66 -21.56
C THR A 228 14.03 11.26 -20.59
N LEU A 229 13.90 12.54 -20.32
CA LEU A 229 14.54 13.22 -19.20
C LEU A 229 13.56 13.25 -18.05
N PHE A 230 13.98 12.90 -16.84
CA PHE A 230 13.09 12.92 -15.70
C PHE A 230 13.80 13.37 -14.42
N ALA A 231 13.03 14.00 -13.55
CA ALA A 231 13.42 14.31 -12.20
C ALA A 231 12.36 13.79 -11.23
N LYS A 232 12.77 12.97 -10.25
CA LYS A 232 11.93 12.49 -9.16
C LYS A 232 12.21 13.29 -7.92
N ASP A 233 11.15 13.49 -7.11
CA ASP A 233 11.18 14.24 -5.87
C ASP A 233 11.96 15.58 -6.01
N VAL A 234 11.50 16.39 -6.98
CA VAL A 234 12.17 17.65 -7.39
C VAL A 234 12.47 18.55 -6.20
N PHE A 235 11.57 18.60 -5.22
CA PHE A 235 11.70 19.45 -4.02
C PHE A 235 12.44 18.75 -2.88
N ASN A 236 12.78 17.44 -3.02
CA ASN A 236 13.41 16.62 -1.97
C ASN A 236 12.60 16.65 -0.66
N THR A 237 11.30 16.45 -0.76
CA THR A 237 10.35 16.51 0.35
C THR A 237 9.75 15.16 0.71
N ASN A 238 10.08 14.10 -0.05
CA ASN A 238 9.63 12.75 0.21
C ASN A 238 10.61 12.02 1.16
N TYR A 239 10.64 12.44 2.42
CA TYR A 239 11.37 11.79 3.50
C TYR A 239 10.41 11.40 4.62
N GLN A 240 10.78 10.40 5.39
CA GLN A 240 9.92 9.85 6.43
C GLN A 240 10.33 10.39 7.81
N LYS A 241 9.41 11.11 8.44
CA LYS A 241 9.50 11.51 9.83
C LYS A 241 8.43 10.81 10.64
N VAL A 242 8.80 10.27 11.78
CA VAL A 242 7.90 9.50 12.63
C VAL A 242 8.08 9.92 14.07
N ASP A 243 6.97 10.34 14.70
CA ASP A 243 6.88 10.49 16.15
C ASP A 243 6.41 9.16 16.75
N ILE A 244 7.11 8.66 17.75
CA ILE A 244 6.73 7.47 18.51
C ILE A 244 6.36 7.93 19.91
N GLN A 245 5.15 7.60 20.36
CA GLN A 245 4.65 7.93 21.68
C GLN A 245 4.05 6.69 22.34
N SER A 246 4.75 6.19 23.36
CA SER A 246 4.33 5.08 24.20
C SER A 246 4.70 5.41 25.65
N PRO A 247 4.04 4.82 26.67
CA PRO A 247 4.46 5.00 28.05
C PRO A 247 5.95 4.70 28.23
N GLY A 248 6.70 5.70 28.72
CA GLY A 248 8.17 5.60 28.87
C GLY A 248 8.98 5.85 27.61
N VAL A 249 8.35 5.90 26.42
CA VAL A 249 9.07 6.11 25.14
C VAL A 249 8.55 7.35 24.43
N GLN A 250 9.45 8.31 24.22
CA GLN A 250 9.27 9.43 23.30
C GLN A 250 10.44 9.44 22.35
N ALA A 251 10.23 9.08 21.10
CA ALA A 251 11.26 9.04 20.08
C ALA A 251 10.81 9.74 18.80
N PHE A 252 11.75 10.36 18.15
CA PHE A 252 11.58 10.98 16.85
C PHE A 252 12.56 10.34 15.86
N VAL A 253 12.03 9.77 14.80
CA VAL A 253 12.81 9.19 13.71
C VAL A 253 12.73 10.12 12.51
N ASP A 254 13.87 10.59 12.03
CA ASP A 254 14.01 11.40 10.79
C ASP A 254 14.87 10.60 9.80
N GLU A 255 14.20 9.84 8.96
CA GLU A 255 14.86 8.99 7.97
C GLU A 255 14.91 9.71 6.62
N ARG A 256 16.09 10.27 6.30
CA ARG A 256 16.33 11.00 5.07
C ARG A 256 17.07 10.14 4.06
N HIS A 257 16.37 9.29 3.37
CA HIS A 257 16.93 8.70 2.15
C HIS A 257 16.85 9.75 1.04
N ASN A 258 17.98 9.98 0.36
CA ASN A 258 17.98 10.86 -0.81
C ASN A 258 17.19 10.19 -1.95
N LYS A 259 15.92 10.54 -2.07
CA LYS A 259 15.02 10.03 -3.09
C LYS A 259 15.02 10.89 -4.36
N ARG A 260 15.71 12.03 -4.33
CA ARG A 260 15.87 12.89 -5.52
C ARG A 260 16.70 12.17 -6.57
N VAL A 261 16.12 11.98 -7.73
CA VAL A 261 16.78 11.32 -8.87
C VAL A 261 16.61 12.18 -10.11
N LEU A 262 17.73 12.52 -10.74
CA LEU A 262 17.76 13.03 -12.10
C LEU A 262 18.21 11.91 -13.02
N GLY A 263 17.50 11.70 -14.11
CA GLY A 263 17.82 10.59 -14.99
C GLY A 263 17.47 10.84 -16.46
N ILE A 264 18.15 10.06 -17.29
CA ILE A 264 17.88 9.99 -18.73
C ILE A 264 17.58 8.52 -19.03
N ALA A 265 16.44 8.25 -19.67
CA ALA A 265 16.10 6.95 -20.19
C ALA A 265 16.12 7.00 -21.72
N PHE A 266 16.71 5.99 -22.31
CA PHE A 266 16.78 5.79 -23.75
C PHE A 266 16.13 4.46 -24.09
N ALA A 267 15.11 4.47 -24.94
CA ALA A 267 14.46 3.28 -25.44
C ALA A 267 14.55 3.23 -26.97
N TRP A 268 15.04 2.13 -27.49
CA TRP A 268 15.08 1.87 -28.93
C TRP A 268 14.25 0.65 -29.27
N ARG A 269 13.31 0.80 -30.18
CA ARG A 269 12.45 -0.28 -30.64
C ARG A 269 13.02 -0.87 -31.93
N PHE A 270 13.53 -2.08 -31.86
CA PHE A 270 13.91 -2.87 -33.02
C PHE A 270 12.69 -3.64 -33.52
N GLN A 271 12.27 -3.38 -34.74
CA GLN A 271 11.21 -4.15 -35.36
C GLN A 271 11.81 -4.77 -36.66
N LYS A 272 11.96 -6.08 -36.68
CA LYS A 272 12.34 -6.84 -37.84
C LYS A 272 11.23 -7.85 -38.12
N GLY A 273 10.46 -7.62 -39.19
CA GLY A 273 9.30 -8.46 -39.57
C GLY A 273 8.14 -7.62 -40.08
N SER A 274 7.26 -8.19 -40.90
CA SER A 274 5.99 -7.60 -41.28
C SER A 274 5.06 -7.56 -40.08
N GLU A 275 4.23 -6.51 -39.98
CA GLU A 275 3.15 -6.45 -38.98
C GLU A 275 2.31 -7.73 -39.13
N THR A 276 2.30 -8.54 -38.10
CA THR A 276 1.30 -9.58 -37.97
C THR A 276 -0.03 -8.88 -37.74
N LYS A 277 -0.88 -8.84 -38.78
CA LYS A 277 -2.28 -8.47 -38.61
C LYS A 277 -2.81 -9.39 -37.51
N GLU A 278 -3.24 -8.82 -36.39
CA GLU A 278 -4.00 -9.55 -35.36
C GLU A 278 -5.17 -10.24 -36.07
N SER A 279 -5.00 -11.52 -36.36
CA SER A 279 -6.10 -12.38 -36.77
C SER A 279 -7.03 -12.45 -35.57
N ARG A 280 -8.06 -11.62 -35.53
CA ARG A 280 -9.22 -11.84 -34.70
C ARG A 280 -9.83 -13.19 -35.14
N ARG A 281 -9.30 -14.27 -34.63
CA ARG A 281 -10.01 -15.54 -34.59
C ARG A 281 -11.21 -15.33 -33.65
N LYS A 282 -12.33 -14.88 -34.21
CA LYS A 282 -13.62 -15.19 -33.65
C LYS A 282 -13.71 -16.72 -33.59
N LYS A 283 -13.43 -17.30 -32.44
CA LYS A 283 -13.92 -18.61 -32.08
C LYS A 283 -15.41 -18.41 -31.84
N GLU A 284 -16.20 -18.45 -32.88
CA GLU A 284 -17.60 -18.86 -32.78
C GLU A 284 -17.55 -20.32 -32.34
N ILE A 285 -17.69 -20.55 -31.03
CA ILE A 285 -18.01 -21.84 -30.49
C ILE A 285 -19.49 -22.01 -30.78
N ASP A 286 -19.78 -22.61 -31.93
CA ASP A 286 -21.12 -23.05 -32.30
C ASP A 286 -21.46 -24.31 -31.47
N GLU A 287 -21.90 -24.06 -30.21
CA GLU A 287 -22.33 -25.13 -29.31
C GLU A 287 -23.69 -25.77 -29.71
N THR A 288 -24.37 -25.19 -30.69
CA THR A 288 -25.68 -25.72 -31.14
C THR A 288 -25.56 -26.94 -32.03
N LYS A 289 -24.38 -27.36 -32.46
CA LYS A 289 -24.18 -28.55 -33.28
C LYS A 289 -23.90 -29.86 -32.51
N ARG A 290 -23.95 -29.82 -31.18
CA ARG A 290 -23.72 -31.02 -30.34
C ARG A 290 -24.96 -31.67 -29.76
N VAL A 291 -26.15 -31.19 -30.08
CA VAL A 291 -27.41 -31.82 -29.66
C VAL A 291 -28.16 -32.31 -30.89
N ASN A 292 -27.68 -33.42 -31.44
CA ASN A 292 -28.45 -34.34 -32.26
C ASN A 292 -27.73 -35.69 -32.20
N LEU A 293 -28.13 -36.48 -31.21
CA LEU A 293 -28.29 -37.96 -31.25
C LEU A 293 -29.07 -38.37 -30.00
#